data_ab1ba3923bfbd6656744a1f40147f261
#
_entry.id   ab1ba3923bfbd6656744a1f40147f261
#
_cell.length_a   1.000
_cell.length_b   1.000
_cell.length_c   1.000
_cell.angle_alpha   90.00
_cell.angle_beta   90.00
_cell.angle_gamma   90.00
#
_symmetry.space_group_name_H-M   'P 1'
#
loop_
_entity.id
_entity.type
_entity.pdbx_description
1 polymer ?
#
loop_
_entity_poly.entity_id
_entity_poly.type
_entity_poly.pdbx_seq_one_letter_code
_entity_poly.pdbx_strand_id
1 'polypeptide(L)'
;MSQPLLSIIVIAYDMPRQALNTLISLSPAYQQGVDADDYEVILVENRSKRNMDAEAIARLPGNFRYFLRDEPGVSPAAAINFACSQARGRYIGLMIDGARMVTPGVVHYALMAWRMADDAMVVVPGYHLGENEQQFHLTHGYCEEQEQRLLDEIDWQNNGYALFDISCLSGANPNGIFHPFMECNCLFLSADVFREIGQADERFDLPGGGALNLCIYRKAAMHPRTRAFMLAGEGSFHQLHGGVTTSEVAQRDAILQRQREQLTELL
;
A
#
# COMPACT_ATOMS: atom_id res chain seq x y z
N MET A 1 8.42 -24.02 -10.36
CA MET A 1 8.35 -22.54 -10.39
C MET A 1 9.54 -22.03 -9.61
N SER A 2 10.29 -21.07 -10.14
CA SER A 2 11.38 -20.40 -9.43
C SER A 2 10.84 -19.69 -8.19
N GLN A 3 11.65 -19.53 -7.16
CA GLN A 3 11.26 -18.74 -5.99
C GLN A 3 11.24 -17.26 -6.40
N PRO A 4 10.14 -16.52 -6.16
CA PRO A 4 10.07 -15.11 -6.51
C PRO A 4 11.09 -14.31 -5.71
N LEU A 5 11.62 -13.25 -6.28
CA LEU A 5 12.56 -12.37 -5.60
C LEU A 5 11.84 -11.42 -4.63
N LEU A 6 10.61 -11.01 -4.98
CA LEU A 6 9.79 -10.05 -4.25
C LEU A 6 8.44 -10.66 -3.86
N SER A 7 7.99 -10.46 -2.62
CA SER A 7 6.62 -10.71 -2.18
C SER A 7 5.95 -9.38 -1.84
N ILE A 8 4.89 -9.01 -2.58
CA ILE A 8 4.11 -7.80 -2.33
C ILE A 8 2.93 -8.16 -1.45
N ILE A 9 2.83 -7.52 -0.29
CA ILE A 9 1.81 -7.74 0.71
C ILE A 9 0.76 -6.65 0.59
N VAL A 10 -0.49 -7.06 0.36
CA VAL A 10 -1.65 -6.17 0.28
C VAL A 10 -2.63 -6.56 1.39
N ILE A 11 -3.04 -5.58 2.21
CA ILE A 11 -4.01 -5.79 3.27
C ILE A 11 -5.32 -5.12 2.90
N ALA A 12 -6.44 -5.84 2.96
CA ALA A 12 -7.76 -5.32 2.60
C ALA A 12 -8.79 -5.54 3.72
N TYR A 13 -9.75 -4.61 3.82
CA TYR A 13 -10.91 -4.72 4.70
C TYR A 13 -12.07 -3.91 4.13
N ASP A 14 -13.19 -4.56 3.77
CA ASP A 14 -14.45 -3.97 3.28
C ASP A 14 -14.29 -3.06 2.04
N MET A 15 -13.34 -3.36 1.15
CA MET A 15 -12.99 -2.57 -0.03
C MET A 15 -12.78 -3.43 -1.31
N PRO A 16 -13.74 -4.29 -1.70
CA PRO A 16 -13.52 -5.28 -2.75
C PRO A 16 -13.19 -4.65 -4.12
N ARG A 17 -13.85 -3.52 -4.49
CA ARG A 17 -13.57 -2.82 -5.75
C ARG A 17 -12.14 -2.26 -5.75
N GLN A 18 -11.79 -1.52 -4.71
CA GLN A 18 -10.50 -0.85 -4.59
C GLN A 18 -9.35 -1.87 -4.54
N ALA A 19 -9.51 -2.93 -3.76
CA ALA A 19 -8.52 -3.98 -3.68
C ALA A 19 -8.35 -4.72 -5.02
N LEU A 20 -9.44 -4.94 -5.78
CA LEU A 20 -9.34 -5.53 -7.12
C LEU A 20 -8.55 -4.63 -8.07
N ASN A 21 -8.81 -3.33 -8.11
CA ASN A 21 -8.02 -2.38 -8.89
C ASN A 21 -6.54 -2.38 -8.50
N THR A 22 -6.26 -2.47 -7.20
CA THR A 22 -4.88 -2.62 -6.69
C THR A 22 -4.22 -3.88 -7.23
N LEU A 23 -4.90 -5.04 -7.18
CA LEU A 23 -4.36 -6.29 -7.71
C LEU A 23 -4.15 -6.24 -9.23
N ILE A 24 -5.08 -5.63 -9.98
CA ILE A 24 -4.93 -5.43 -11.43
C ILE A 24 -3.68 -4.58 -11.70
N SER A 25 -3.48 -3.49 -10.95
CA SER A 25 -2.31 -2.61 -11.11
C SER A 25 -0.98 -3.29 -10.71
N LEU A 26 -1.04 -4.40 -9.96
CA LEU A 26 0.11 -5.22 -9.61
C LEU A 26 0.25 -6.46 -10.51
N SER A 27 -0.62 -6.66 -11.48
CA SER A 27 -0.57 -7.84 -12.35
C SER A 27 0.55 -7.73 -13.39
N PRO A 28 1.16 -8.86 -13.82
CA PRO A 28 2.15 -8.86 -14.89
C PRO A 28 1.61 -8.36 -16.25
N ALA A 29 0.29 -8.34 -16.43
CA ALA A 29 -0.32 -7.76 -17.62
C ALA A 29 -0.27 -6.23 -17.62
N TYR A 30 -0.21 -5.61 -16.44
CA TYR A 30 -0.15 -4.17 -16.26
C TYR A 30 1.27 -3.67 -15.96
N GLN A 31 2.02 -4.38 -15.12
CA GLN A 31 3.39 -4.01 -14.77
C GLN A 31 4.34 -4.21 -15.96
N GLN A 32 5.20 -3.22 -16.21
CA GLN A 32 6.12 -3.21 -17.35
C GLN A 32 7.54 -3.61 -16.93
N GLY A 33 8.25 -4.30 -17.81
CA GLY A 33 9.67 -4.62 -17.62
C GLY A 33 9.97 -5.67 -16.54
N VAL A 34 8.97 -6.49 -16.18
CA VAL A 34 9.09 -7.58 -15.19
C VAL A 34 8.41 -8.84 -15.70
N ASP A 35 8.92 -9.99 -15.28
CA ASP A 35 8.31 -11.28 -15.54
C ASP A 35 7.40 -11.72 -14.37
N ALA A 36 6.39 -12.53 -14.70
CA ALA A 36 5.44 -13.04 -13.69
C ALA A 36 6.11 -13.87 -12.58
N ASP A 37 7.27 -14.46 -12.87
CA ASP A 37 8.05 -15.26 -11.93
C ASP A 37 8.96 -14.43 -11.00
N ASP A 38 9.16 -13.13 -11.29
CA ASP A 38 10.01 -12.25 -10.48
C ASP A 38 9.39 -11.93 -9.12
N TYR A 39 8.06 -11.95 -9.04
CA TYR A 39 7.34 -11.56 -7.81
C TYR A 39 6.05 -12.35 -7.58
N GLU A 40 5.57 -12.30 -6.38
CA GLU A 40 4.23 -12.74 -5.98
C GLU A 40 3.48 -11.61 -5.27
N VAL A 41 2.15 -11.68 -5.30
CA VAL A 41 1.27 -10.78 -4.54
C VAL A 41 0.48 -11.61 -3.53
N ILE A 42 0.59 -11.25 -2.26
CA ILE A 42 -0.10 -11.88 -1.15
C ILE A 42 -1.17 -10.92 -0.65
N LEU A 43 -2.43 -11.18 -1.01
CA LEU A 43 -3.57 -10.46 -0.47
C LEU A 43 -4.06 -11.14 0.80
N VAL A 44 -4.05 -10.40 1.90
CA VAL A 44 -4.72 -10.80 3.14
C VAL A 44 -5.89 -9.87 3.37
N GLU A 45 -7.08 -10.43 3.37
CA GLU A 45 -8.32 -9.72 3.65
C GLU A 45 -8.84 -10.13 5.02
N ASN A 46 -9.06 -9.14 5.90
CA ASN A 46 -9.81 -9.36 7.13
C ASN A 46 -11.30 -9.43 6.79
N ARG A 47 -11.98 -10.48 7.28
CA ARG A 47 -13.39 -10.72 6.99
C ARG A 47 -14.25 -9.50 7.36
N SER A 48 -15.09 -9.10 6.42
CA SER A 48 -15.95 -7.93 6.52
C SER A 48 -17.36 -8.23 5.98
N LYS A 49 -18.15 -7.19 5.78
CA LYS A 49 -19.49 -7.31 5.15
C LYS A 49 -19.39 -7.55 3.64
N ARG A 50 -18.36 -6.99 2.98
CA ARG A 50 -18.14 -7.08 1.54
C ARG A 50 -16.74 -7.65 1.30
N ASN A 51 -16.66 -8.96 1.12
CA ASN A 51 -15.39 -9.61 0.83
C ASN A 51 -15.11 -9.68 -0.67
N MET A 52 -13.85 -9.84 -1.01
CA MET A 52 -13.38 -10.06 -2.38
C MET A 52 -13.94 -11.36 -2.94
N ASP A 53 -14.16 -11.38 -4.25
CA ASP A 53 -14.47 -12.61 -4.99
C ASP A 53 -13.16 -13.37 -5.26
N ALA A 54 -13.01 -14.51 -4.58
CA ALA A 54 -11.86 -15.40 -4.74
C ALA A 54 -11.68 -15.91 -6.18
N GLU A 55 -12.80 -16.13 -6.93
CA GLU A 55 -12.74 -16.54 -8.31
C GLU A 55 -12.23 -15.42 -9.22
N ALA A 56 -12.60 -14.17 -8.94
CA ALA A 56 -12.09 -13.01 -9.67
C ALA A 56 -10.57 -12.87 -9.47
N ILE A 57 -10.08 -13.06 -8.25
CA ILE A 57 -8.64 -13.05 -7.95
C ILE A 57 -7.92 -14.21 -8.67
N ALA A 58 -8.48 -15.40 -8.64
CA ALA A 58 -7.89 -16.59 -9.30
C ALA A 58 -7.79 -16.46 -10.83
N ARG A 59 -8.58 -15.57 -11.43
CA ARG A 59 -8.53 -15.28 -12.89
C ARG A 59 -7.49 -14.24 -13.26
N LEU A 60 -6.93 -13.50 -12.30
CA LEU A 60 -5.87 -12.54 -12.58
C LEU A 60 -4.61 -13.25 -13.08
N PRO A 61 -3.95 -12.74 -14.13
CA PRO A 61 -2.68 -13.29 -14.57
C PRO A 61 -1.59 -12.98 -13.53
N GLY A 62 -0.75 -13.97 -13.23
CA GLY A 62 0.37 -13.81 -12.30
C GLY A 62 0.28 -14.71 -11.07
N ASN A 63 1.14 -14.43 -10.11
CA ASN A 63 1.31 -15.24 -8.91
C ASN A 63 0.59 -14.56 -7.72
N PHE A 64 -0.73 -14.69 -7.70
CA PHE A 64 -1.58 -14.14 -6.64
C PHE A 64 -1.95 -15.22 -5.63
N ARG A 65 -1.84 -14.87 -4.34
CA ARG A 65 -2.25 -15.73 -3.22
C ARG A 65 -3.20 -14.95 -2.31
N TYR A 66 -4.40 -15.46 -2.13
CA TYR A 66 -5.46 -14.83 -1.35
C TYR A 66 -5.72 -15.57 -0.06
N PHE A 67 -5.81 -14.84 1.03
CA PHE A 67 -6.14 -15.35 2.36
C PHE A 67 -7.24 -14.50 2.99
N LEU A 68 -8.41 -15.09 3.19
CA LEU A 68 -9.48 -14.49 3.97
C LEU A 68 -9.34 -14.93 5.44
N ARG A 69 -9.21 -13.97 6.36
CA ARG A 69 -8.94 -14.23 7.77
C ARG A 69 -10.00 -13.62 8.68
N ASP A 70 -10.22 -14.26 9.81
CA ASP A 70 -11.05 -13.76 10.91
C ASP A 70 -10.12 -13.22 12.01
N GLU A 71 -9.60 -12.00 11.82
CA GLU A 71 -8.75 -11.36 12.83
C GLU A 71 -9.63 -10.75 13.95
N PRO A 72 -9.26 -10.95 15.22
CA PRO A 72 -10.06 -10.42 16.33
C PRO A 72 -9.94 -8.91 16.51
N GLY A 73 -8.92 -8.30 15.91
CA GLY A 73 -8.62 -6.87 16.03
C GLY A 73 -9.05 -6.05 14.82
N VAL A 74 -8.95 -4.74 14.97
CA VAL A 74 -9.25 -3.75 13.93
C VAL A 74 -7.99 -3.16 13.27
N SER A 75 -6.82 -3.59 13.75
CA SER A 75 -5.51 -3.20 13.22
C SER A 75 -5.04 -4.16 12.13
N PRO A 76 -4.35 -3.69 11.08
CA PRO A 76 -3.76 -4.56 10.06
C PRO A 76 -2.49 -5.29 10.52
N ALA A 77 -1.95 -5.01 11.73
CA ALA A 77 -0.65 -5.51 12.16
C ALA A 77 -0.54 -7.04 12.11
N ALA A 78 -1.51 -7.76 12.67
CA ALA A 78 -1.54 -9.23 12.64
C ALA A 78 -1.64 -9.79 11.21
N ALA A 79 -2.45 -9.16 10.35
CA ALA A 79 -2.59 -9.53 8.95
C ALA A 79 -1.27 -9.33 8.17
N ILE A 80 -0.54 -8.23 8.43
CA ILE A 80 0.79 -7.97 7.86
C ILE A 80 1.78 -9.06 8.28
N ASN A 81 1.85 -9.37 9.57
CA ASN A 81 2.76 -10.40 10.10
C ASN A 81 2.44 -11.77 9.54
N PHE A 82 1.15 -12.11 9.45
CA PHE A 82 0.73 -13.34 8.78
C PHE A 82 1.16 -13.37 7.30
N ALA A 83 0.90 -12.29 6.54
CA ALA A 83 1.30 -12.21 5.14
C ALA A 83 2.82 -12.37 4.97
N CYS A 84 3.62 -11.73 5.85
CA CYS A 84 5.07 -11.89 5.86
C CYS A 84 5.50 -13.33 6.15
N SER A 85 4.79 -14.07 7.00
CA SER A 85 5.08 -15.50 7.25
C SER A 85 4.81 -16.38 6.03
N GLN A 86 3.97 -15.93 5.11
CA GLN A 86 3.66 -16.60 3.84
C GLN A 86 4.59 -16.16 2.70
N ALA A 87 5.33 -15.07 2.86
CA ALA A 87 6.21 -14.51 1.84
C ALA A 87 7.36 -15.48 1.51
N ARG A 88 7.67 -15.59 0.22
CA ARG A 88 8.75 -16.42 -0.33
C ARG A 88 9.90 -15.58 -0.85
N GLY A 89 9.66 -14.30 -1.12
CA GLY A 89 10.65 -13.37 -1.65
C GLY A 89 11.71 -13.00 -0.62
N ARG A 90 12.92 -12.75 -1.12
CA ARG A 90 14.02 -12.13 -0.34
C ARG A 90 13.66 -10.71 0.09
N TYR A 91 12.83 -10.05 -0.72
CA TYR A 91 12.32 -8.69 -0.49
C TYR A 91 10.82 -8.73 -0.32
N ILE A 92 10.31 -7.75 0.44
CA ILE A 92 8.88 -7.55 0.65
C ILE A 92 8.48 -6.14 0.21
N GLY A 93 7.28 -6.04 -0.37
CA GLY A 93 6.58 -4.79 -0.59
C GLY A 93 5.41 -4.72 0.39
N LEU A 94 5.24 -3.60 1.08
CA LEU A 94 4.14 -3.38 2.01
C LEU A 94 3.15 -2.40 1.42
N MET A 95 1.92 -2.84 1.23
CA MET A 95 0.75 -2.04 0.88
C MET A 95 -0.30 -2.26 1.97
N ILE A 96 -0.12 -1.54 3.09
CA ILE A 96 -0.92 -1.69 4.31
C ILE A 96 -2.38 -1.30 4.06
N ASP A 97 -2.59 -0.40 3.11
CA ASP A 97 -3.90 0.01 2.63
C ASP A 97 -4.13 -0.58 1.23
N GLY A 98 -5.01 -1.58 1.14
CA GLY A 98 -5.34 -2.30 -0.09
C GLY A 98 -6.06 -1.46 -1.14
N ALA A 99 -6.40 -0.22 -0.86
CA ALA A 99 -7.01 0.71 -1.80
C ALA A 99 -5.98 1.56 -2.56
N ARG A 100 -4.82 1.00 -2.90
CA ARG A 100 -3.72 1.72 -3.54
C ARG A 100 -3.32 1.11 -4.88
N MET A 101 -3.73 1.75 -5.97
CA MET A 101 -3.23 1.44 -7.31
C MET A 101 -1.81 1.97 -7.48
N VAL A 102 -1.03 1.37 -8.37
CA VAL A 102 0.35 1.81 -8.65
C VAL A 102 0.57 2.03 -10.15
N THR A 103 1.55 2.84 -10.51
CA THR A 103 2.00 2.99 -11.89
C THR A 103 2.70 1.74 -12.42
N PRO A 104 2.76 1.55 -13.76
CA PRO A 104 3.29 0.33 -14.39
C PRO A 104 4.77 0.01 -14.13
N GLY A 105 5.57 0.98 -13.70
CA GLY A 105 7.01 0.80 -13.49
C GLY A 105 7.41 0.42 -12.06
N VAL A 106 6.48 0.45 -11.10
CA VAL A 106 6.82 0.34 -9.67
C VAL A 106 7.59 -0.95 -9.35
N VAL A 107 7.12 -2.11 -9.82
CA VAL A 107 7.78 -3.39 -9.54
C VAL A 107 9.15 -3.45 -10.19
N HIS A 108 9.25 -3.04 -11.46
CA HIS A 108 10.51 -3.01 -12.19
C HIS A 108 11.59 -2.17 -11.50
N TYR A 109 11.26 -0.94 -11.12
CA TYR A 109 12.22 -0.04 -10.49
C TYR A 109 12.56 -0.43 -9.05
N ALA A 110 11.65 -1.06 -8.32
CA ALA A 110 11.97 -1.67 -7.03
C ALA A 110 13.00 -2.80 -7.20
N LEU A 111 12.82 -3.70 -8.16
CA LEU A 111 13.78 -4.76 -8.46
C LEU A 111 15.13 -4.20 -8.93
N MET A 112 15.12 -3.13 -9.73
CA MET A 112 16.36 -2.45 -10.16
C MET A 112 17.11 -1.82 -8.98
N ALA A 113 16.41 -1.21 -8.03
CA ALA A 113 17.06 -0.63 -6.85
C ALA A 113 17.88 -1.69 -6.09
N TRP A 114 17.37 -2.92 -5.96
CA TRP A 114 18.11 -4.01 -5.31
C TRP A 114 19.27 -4.56 -6.13
N ARG A 115 19.24 -4.44 -7.46
CA ARG A 115 20.43 -4.74 -8.29
C ARG A 115 21.56 -3.75 -8.05
N MET A 116 21.22 -2.49 -7.68
CA MET A 116 22.20 -1.46 -7.35
C MET A 116 22.66 -1.51 -5.89
N ALA A 117 21.75 -1.89 -4.99
CA ALA A 117 21.98 -1.88 -3.54
C ALA A 117 21.08 -2.91 -2.84
N ASP A 118 21.65 -4.00 -2.35
CA ASP A 118 20.94 -5.10 -1.66
C ASP A 118 20.15 -4.61 -0.44
N ASP A 119 20.56 -3.50 0.14
CA ASP A 119 20.01 -2.84 1.31
C ASP A 119 19.06 -1.69 0.96
N ALA A 120 18.65 -1.57 -0.30
CA ALA A 120 17.70 -0.55 -0.70
C ALA A 120 16.36 -0.69 0.04
N MET A 121 15.90 0.42 0.61
CA MET A 121 14.52 0.66 0.99
C MET A 121 13.91 1.54 -0.10
N VAL A 122 12.90 1.05 -0.82
CA VAL A 122 12.30 1.76 -1.94
C VAL A 122 10.96 2.32 -1.54
N VAL A 123 10.77 3.63 -1.76
CA VAL A 123 9.57 4.39 -1.40
C VAL A 123 8.91 4.90 -2.66
N VAL A 124 7.60 4.74 -2.77
CA VAL A 124 6.79 5.25 -3.88
C VAL A 124 5.96 6.43 -3.40
N PRO A 125 6.02 7.60 -4.09
CA PRO A 125 5.20 8.75 -3.73
C PRO A 125 3.70 8.44 -3.72
N GLY A 126 3.01 8.94 -2.68
CA GLY A 126 1.57 8.77 -2.52
C GLY A 126 0.78 9.92 -3.16
N TYR A 127 -0.31 9.55 -3.82
CA TYR A 127 -1.28 10.46 -4.43
C TYR A 127 -2.69 10.04 -4.01
N HIS A 128 -3.66 10.92 -4.20
CA HIS A 128 -5.10 10.62 -4.05
C HIS A 128 -5.79 10.81 -5.40
N LEU A 129 -6.67 9.87 -5.78
CA LEU A 129 -7.51 10.04 -6.95
C LEU A 129 -8.49 11.20 -6.72
N GLY A 130 -8.64 12.04 -7.75
CA GLY A 130 -9.44 13.25 -7.71
C GLY A 130 -8.62 14.52 -7.44
N GLU A 131 -9.28 15.67 -7.45
CA GLU A 131 -8.65 17.00 -7.34
C GLU A 131 -8.11 17.32 -5.95
N ASN A 132 -8.60 16.62 -4.90
CA ASN A 132 -8.19 16.83 -3.52
C ASN A 132 -7.99 15.51 -2.78
N GLU A 133 -7.41 15.58 -1.60
CA GLU A 133 -7.34 14.42 -0.72
C GLU A 133 -8.75 13.98 -0.27
N GLN A 134 -8.93 12.68 -0.07
CA GLN A 134 -10.21 12.06 0.23
C GLN A 134 -10.98 12.73 1.38
N GLN A 135 -10.32 13.15 2.46
CA GLN A 135 -10.95 13.79 3.60
C GLN A 135 -11.59 15.15 3.28
N PHE A 136 -11.14 15.83 2.21
CA PHE A 136 -11.70 17.09 1.75
C PHE A 136 -12.78 16.87 0.68
N HIS A 137 -12.70 15.79 -0.07
CA HIS A 137 -13.66 15.44 -1.11
C HIS A 137 -15.04 15.06 -0.57
N LEU A 138 -15.11 14.35 0.55
CA LEU A 138 -16.38 13.92 1.14
C LEU A 138 -17.33 15.08 1.44
N THR A 139 -16.78 16.25 1.76
CA THR A 139 -17.58 17.47 1.98
C THR A 139 -18.14 18.10 0.71
N HIS A 140 -17.66 17.68 -0.47
CA HIS A 140 -18.03 18.21 -1.79
C HIS A 140 -18.75 17.19 -2.67
N GLY A 141 -19.18 16.05 -2.10
CA GLY A 141 -20.01 15.07 -2.80
C GLY A 141 -19.24 14.10 -3.72
N TYR A 142 -17.90 14.03 -3.61
CA TYR A 142 -17.13 13.02 -4.31
C TYR A 142 -17.49 11.62 -3.81
N CYS A 143 -17.73 10.68 -4.74
CA CYS A 143 -18.21 9.33 -4.45
C CYS A 143 -17.52 8.29 -5.33
N GLU A 144 -17.72 7.00 -5.01
CA GLU A 144 -17.12 5.89 -5.75
C GLU A 144 -17.50 5.90 -7.24
N GLU A 145 -18.72 6.35 -7.59
CA GLU A 145 -19.17 6.43 -8.98
C GLU A 145 -18.46 7.54 -9.76
N GLN A 146 -18.09 8.64 -9.10
CA GLN A 146 -17.31 9.70 -9.73
C GLN A 146 -15.86 9.24 -9.94
N GLU A 147 -15.26 8.59 -8.95
CA GLU A 147 -13.93 8.01 -9.07
C GLU A 147 -13.87 6.98 -10.21
N GLN A 148 -14.88 6.11 -10.31
CA GLN A 148 -14.94 5.13 -11.39
C GLN A 148 -15.00 5.80 -12.77
N ARG A 149 -15.77 6.88 -12.92
CA ARG A 149 -15.83 7.65 -14.19
C ARG A 149 -14.46 8.22 -14.56
N LEU A 150 -13.73 8.81 -13.60
CA LEU A 150 -12.37 9.32 -13.85
C LEU A 150 -11.43 8.20 -14.33
N LEU A 151 -11.51 7.03 -13.69
CA LEU A 151 -10.72 5.86 -14.08
C LEU A 151 -11.08 5.35 -15.49
N ASP A 152 -12.37 5.32 -15.82
CA ASP A 152 -12.85 4.89 -17.14
C ASP A 152 -12.42 5.86 -18.25
N GLU A 153 -12.46 7.17 -17.98
CA GLU A 153 -12.10 8.22 -18.94
C GLU A 153 -10.63 8.15 -19.37
N ILE A 154 -9.73 7.77 -18.48
CA ILE A 154 -8.29 7.67 -18.79
C ILE A 154 -7.86 6.29 -19.29
N ASP A 155 -8.76 5.30 -19.32
CA ASP A 155 -8.43 3.91 -19.67
C ASP A 155 -7.19 3.40 -18.91
N TRP A 156 -7.19 3.56 -17.59
CA TRP A 156 -6.01 3.38 -16.75
C TRP A 156 -5.33 2.02 -16.89
N GLN A 157 -6.10 0.97 -17.23
CA GLN A 157 -5.54 -0.39 -17.38
C GLN A 157 -4.59 -0.49 -18.58
N ASN A 158 -4.81 0.31 -19.62
CA ASN A 158 -3.95 0.40 -20.79
C ASN A 158 -3.00 1.60 -20.76
N ASN A 159 -3.31 2.61 -19.94
CA ASN A 159 -2.55 3.85 -19.80
C ASN A 159 -2.32 4.22 -18.32
N GLY A 160 -1.58 3.38 -17.59
CA GLY A 160 -1.43 3.51 -16.14
C GLY A 160 -0.76 4.80 -15.65
N TYR A 161 0.06 5.46 -16.46
CA TYR A 161 0.63 6.76 -16.11
C TYR A 161 -0.37 7.91 -16.18
N ALA A 162 -1.50 7.77 -16.87
CA ALA A 162 -2.58 8.74 -16.84
C ALA A 162 -3.29 8.84 -15.47
N LEU A 163 -3.00 7.94 -14.53
CA LEU A 163 -3.41 8.11 -13.13
C LEU A 163 -2.94 9.43 -12.53
N PHE A 164 -1.79 9.96 -12.97
CA PHE A 164 -1.32 11.29 -12.54
C PHE A 164 -2.23 12.42 -12.99
N ASP A 165 -2.88 12.32 -14.16
CA ASP A 165 -3.73 13.37 -14.73
C ASP A 165 -5.02 13.60 -13.93
N ILE A 166 -5.45 12.57 -13.17
CA ILE A 166 -6.68 12.59 -12.37
C ILE A 166 -6.42 12.58 -10.86
N SER A 167 -5.20 12.93 -10.43
CA SER A 167 -4.78 12.79 -9.04
C SER A 167 -4.14 14.04 -8.49
N CYS A 168 -4.16 14.19 -7.16
CA CYS A 168 -3.38 15.18 -6.43
C CYS A 168 -2.32 14.52 -5.55
N LEU A 169 -1.22 15.24 -5.28
CA LEU A 169 -0.17 14.78 -4.37
C LEU A 169 -0.73 14.66 -2.94
N SER A 170 -0.40 13.56 -2.25
CA SER A 170 -0.81 13.35 -0.86
C SER A 170 -0.22 14.41 0.08
N GLY A 171 -1.03 14.93 1.00
CA GLY A 171 -0.61 15.84 2.07
C GLY A 171 0.33 15.19 3.10
N ALA A 172 0.57 13.89 3.02
CA ALA A 172 1.70 13.25 3.72
C ALA A 172 3.06 13.77 3.21
N ASN A 173 3.10 14.43 2.04
CA ASN A 173 4.30 14.99 1.42
C ASN A 173 4.22 16.52 1.25
N PRO A 174 3.98 17.29 2.32
CA PRO A 174 3.67 18.72 2.23
C PRO A 174 4.84 19.57 1.67
N ASN A 175 6.05 19.04 1.71
CA ASN A 175 7.25 19.70 1.21
C ASN A 175 7.71 19.17 -0.16
N GLY A 176 6.87 18.36 -0.83
CA GLY A 176 7.15 17.80 -2.14
C GLY A 176 7.99 16.50 -2.12
N ILE A 177 8.20 15.96 -3.30
CA ILE A 177 8.76 14.61 -3.49
C ILE A 177 10.25 14.47 -3.12
N PHE A 178 10.99 15.56 -2.96
CA PHE A 178 12.41 15.53 -2.57
C PHE A 178 12.64 15.58 -1.06
N HIS A 179 11.58 15.62 -0.27
CA HIS A 179 11.65 15.50 1.18
C HIS A 179 11.39 14.04 1.60
N PRO A 180 11.92 13.61 2.76
CA PRO A 180 11.65 12.26 3.24
C PRO A 180 10.16 12.02 3.45
N PHE A 181 9.64 10.97 2.86
CA PHE A 181 8.29 10.51 3.12
C PHE A 181 8.23 9.80 4.47
N MET A 182 7.13 9.93 5.19
CA MET A 182 6.93 9.29 6.48
C MET A 182 5.78 8.28 6.46
N GLU A 183 5.44 7.75 5.30
CA GLU A 183 4.43 6.70 5.21
C GLU A 183 4.93 5.48 4.46
N CYS A 184 4.36 4.30 4.74
CA CYS A 184 4.74 3.07 4.10
C CYS A 184 3.56 2.36 3.40
N ASN A 185 2.66 3.13 2.79
CA ASN A 185 1.56 2.53 2.03
C ASN A 185 1.98 1.97 0.66
N CYS A 186 3.21 2.22 0.23
CA CYS A 186 3.88 1.53 -0.85
C CYS A 186 5.40 1.58 -0.58
N LEU A 187 5.85 0.67 0.27
CA LEU A 187 7.22 0.59 0.78
C LEU A 187 7.80 -0.78 0.47
N PHE A 188 9.02 -0.82 -0.09
CA PHE A 188 9.71 -2.07 -0.38
C PHE A 188 11.03 -2.11 0.37
N LEU A 189 11.36 -3.26 0.96
CA LEU A 189 12.60 -3.46 1.74
C LEU A 189 12.99 -4.94 1.82
N SER A 190 14.19 -5.21 2.32
CA SER A 190 14.63 -6.58 2.60
C SER A 190 13.75 -7.22 3.68
N ALA A 191 13.35 -8.48 3.48
CA ALA A 191 12.61 -9.27 4.46
C ALA A 191 13.40 -9.43 5.78
N ASP A 192 14.74 -9.45 5.70
CA ASP A 192 15.62 -9.51 6.88
C ASP A 192 15.53 -8.20 7.69
N VAL A 193 15.64 -7.05 7.02
CA VAL A 193 15.48 -5.75 7.69
C VAL A 193 14.11 -5.63 8.34
N PHE A 194 13.04 -6.04 7.64
CA PHE A 194 11.69 -6.02 8.22
C PHE A 194 11.59 -6.86 9.49
N ARG A 195 12.23 -8.03 9.51
CA ARG A 195 12.29 -8.91 10.69
C ARG A 195 13.10 -8.27 11.83
N GLU A 196 14.25 -7.67 11.52
CA GLU A 196 15.16 -7.04 12.49
C GLU A 196 14.55 -5.79 13.15
N ILE A 197 13.72 -5.04 12.45
CA ILE A 197 12.99 -3.89 13.03
C ILE A 197 11.78 -4.31 13.90
N GLY A 198 11.49 -5.62 14.01
CA GLY A 198 10.43 -6.18 14.83
C GLY A 198 9.10 -6.35 14.10
N GLN A 199 9.12 -6.33 12.76
CA GLN A 199 7.92 -6.49 11.91
C GLN A 199 6.85 -5.43 12.18
N ALA A 200 5.56 -5.77 11.96
CA ALA A 200 4.43 -4.92 12.35
C ALA A 200 4.14 -5.10 13.85
N ASP A 201 4.35 -4.06 14.62
CA ASP A 201 4.14 -4.10 16.07
C ASP A 201 2.64 -4.15 16.38
N GLU A 202 2.16 -5.28 16.88
CA GLU A 202 0.74 -5.52 17.15
C GLU A 202 0.18 -4.69 18.31
N ARG A 203 1.02 -3.97 19.05
CA ARG A 203 0.58 -2.98 20.03
C ARG A 203 -0.04 -1.74 19.39
N PHE A 204 0.20 -1.52 18.08
CA PHE A 204 -0.58 -0.55 17.30
C PHE A 204 -1.96 -1.14 16.95
N ASP A 205 -2.86 -1.12 17.92
CA ASP A 205 -4.17 -1.78 17.91
C ASP A 205 -5.33 -0.89 17.45
N LEU A 206 -5.07 0.37 17.12
CA LEU A 206 -6.10 1.30 16.64
C LEU A 206 -6.65 0.88 15.27
N PRO A 207 -7.91 1.25 14.96
CA PRO A 207 -8.49 1.00 13.63
C PRO A 207 -7.58 1.52 12.51
N GLY A 208 -7.38 0.69 11.47
CA GLY A 208 -6.46 1.00 10.37
C GLY A 208 -4.97 1.00 10.76
N GLY A 209 -4.64 0.53 11.98
CA GLY A 209 -3.27 0.46 12.48
C GLY A 209 -2.73 1.77 13.05
N GLY A 210 -3.50 2.84 13.07
CA GLY A 210 -3.05 4.11 13.63
C GLY A 210 -1.77 4.63 12.97
N ALA A 211 -0.69 4.76 13.76
CA ALA A 211 0.61 5.22 13.30
C ALA A 211 1.59 4.06 12.95
N LEU A 212 1.08 2.85 12.76
CA LEU A 212 1.90 1.67 12.47
C LEU A 212 2.79 1.85 11.22
N ASN A 213 2.22 2.41 10.14
CA ASN A 213 2.95 2.70 8.92
C ASN A 213 4.12 3.66 9.14
N LEU A 214 3.91 4.71 9.94
CA LEU A 214 4.98 5.66 10.31
C LEU A 214 6.05 4.99 11.17
N CYS A 215 5.66 4.11 12.10
CA CYS A 215 6.58 3.35 12.93
C CYS A 215 7.47 2.43 12.07
N ILE A 216 6.88 1.65 11.17
CA ILE A 216 7.62 0.76 10.25
C ILE A 216 8.58 1.58 9.39
N TYR A 217 8.09 2.65 8.75
CA TYR A 217 8.93 3.51 7.93
C TYR A 217 10.11 4.06 8.71
N ARG A 218 9.86 4.64 9.90
CA ARG A 218 10.92 5.23 10.73
C ARG A 218 11.97 4.20 11.14
N LYS A 219 11.54 3.04 11.63
CA LYS A 219 12.46 1.96 12.03
C LYS A 219 13.29 1.46 10.84
N ALA A 220 12.67 1.29 9.66
CA ALA A 220 13.37 0.89 8.45
C ALA A 220 14.34 1.95 7.95
N ALA A 221 13.94 3.23 7.92
CA ALA A 221 14.79 4.33 7.47
C ALA A 221 15.99 4.59 8.40
N MET A 222 15.84 4.33 9.70
CA MET A 222 16.91 4.48 10.69
C MET A 222 17.78 3.22 10.83
N HIS A 223 17.44 2.12 10.16
CA HIS A 223 18.21 0.89 10.24
C HIS A 223 19.57 1.06 9.56
N PRO A 224 20.71 0.68 10.21
CA PRO A 224 22.06 1.01 9.74
C PRO A 224 22.43 0.39 8.40
N ARG A 225 21.75 -0.68 7.99
CA ARG A 225 21.96 -1.31 6.67
C ARG A 225 21.05 -0.76 5.57
N THR A 226 20.18 0.22 5.87
CA THR A 226 19.18 0.68 4.90
C THR A 226 19.66 1.90 4.15
N ARG A 227 19.50 1.88 2.82
CA ARG A 227 19.63 3.05 1.93
C ARG A 227 18.29 3.36 1.29
N ALA A 228 17.81 4.60 1.47
CA ALA A 228 16.53 5.01 0.94
C ALA A 228 16.62 5.41 -0.54
N PHE A 229 15.74 4.84 -1.35
CA PHE A 229 15.53 5.15 -2.75
C PHE A 229 14.10 5.60 -2.96
N MET A 230 13.89 6.70 -3.67
CA MET A 230 12.57 7.16 -4.03
C MET A 230 12.34 7.00 -5.52
N LEU A 231 11.21 6.42 -5.90
CA LEU A 231 10.80 6.29 -7.29
C LEU A 231 10.02 7.55 -7.71
N ALA A 232 10.73 8.66 -7.95
CA ALA A 232 10.13 9.96 -8.20
C ALA A 232 9.24 10.03 -9.46
N GLY A 233 9.43 9.11 -10.42
CA GLY A 233 8.61 9.00 -11.64
C GLY A 233 7.43 8.05 -11.53
N GLU A 234 7.29 7.36 -10.39
CA GLU A 234 6.23 6.40 -10.12
C GLU A 234 5.29 6.94 -9.05
N GLY A 235 4.09 6.33 -8.93
CA GLY A 235 3.10 6.75 -7.96
C GLY A 235 2.29 5.60 -7.37
N SER A 236 1.82 5.80 -6.14
CA SER A 236 0.79 4.98 -5.50
C SER A 236 -0.45 5.85 -5.25
N PHE A 237 -1.62 5.43 -5.77
CA PHE A 237 -2.83 6.24 -5.87
C PHE A 237 -3.90 5.70 -4.93
N HIS A 238 -4.22 6.50 -3.91
CA HIS A 238 -5.24 6.15 -2.93
C HIS A 238 -6.63 6.33 -3.54
N GLN A 239 -7.41 5.25 -3.52
CA GLN A 239 -8.79 5.21 -3.98
C GLN A 239 -9.76 5.55 -2.84
N LEU A 240 -10.93 6.09 -3.18
CA LEU A 240 -11.98 6.37 -2.22
C LEU A 240 -12.53 5.08 -1.59
N HIS A 241 -12.44 4.99 -0.27
CA HIS A 241 -13.06 3.93 0.52
C HIS A 241 -13.47 4.45 1.90
N GLY A 242 -14.24 3.66 2.66
CA GLY A 242 -14.70 4.02 4.01
C GLY A 242 -13.62 3.94 5.09
N GLY A 243 -12.48 4.59 4.89
CA GLY A 243 -11.35 4.57 5.84
C GLY A 243 -11.62 5.33 7.15
N VAL A 244 -10.94 4.92 8.22
CA VAL A 244 -11.11 5.47 9.59
C VAL A 244 -10.79 6.96 9.68
N THR A 245 -9.78 7.42 8.94
CA THR A 245 -9.34 8.83 8.94
C THR A 245 -10.13 9.71 7.97
N THR A 246 -11.02 9.11 7.18
CA THR A 246 -11.73 9.79 6.10
C THR A 246 -13.23 9.93 6.35
N SER A 247 -13.79 9.27 7.38
CA SER A 247 -15.23 9.14 7.56
C SER A 247 -15.92 10.27 8.32
N GLU A 248 -15.23 11.02 9.20
CA GLU A 248 -15.84 12.17 9.90
C GLU A 248 -14.79 13.22 10.32
N VAL A 249 -14.89 14.43 9.80
CA VAL A 249 -13.99 15.56 10.11
C VAL A 249 -13.98 15.88 11.62
N ALA A 250 -15.12 15.76 12.30
CA ALA A 250 -15.25 16.10 13.74
C ALA A 250 -14.50 15.14 14.69
N GLN A 251 -14.26 13.89 14.28
CA GLN A 251 -13.52 12.91 15.10
C GLN A 251 -12.05 12.80 14.70
N ARG A 252 -11.67 13.37 13.55
CA ARG A 252 -10.33 13.25 12.98
C ARG A 252 -9.23 13.76 13.92
N ASP A 253 -9.42 14.93 14.51
CA ASP A 253 -8.40 15.52 15.41
C ASP A 253 -8.17 14.66 16.65
N ALA A 254 -9.23 14.07 17.21
CA ALA A 254 -9.12 13.15 18.35
C ALA A 254 -8.40 11.85 17.94
N ILE A 255 -8.70 11.30 16.75
CA ILE A 255 -8.03 10.12 16.21
C ILE A 255 -6.54 10.41 15.98
N LEU A 256 -6.20 11.51 15.33
CA LEU A 256 -4.81 11.91 15.09
C LEU A 256 -4.05 12.16 16.39
N GLN A 257 -4.69 12.76 17.38
CA GLN A 257 -4.10 12.95 18.71
C GLN A 257 -3.76 11.59 19.34
N ARG A 258 -4.69 10.64 19.34
CA ARG A 258 -4.49 9.31 19.90
C ARG A 258 -3.42 8.52 19.16
N GLN A 259 -3.34 8.65 17.84
CA GLN A 259 -2.27 8.06 17.02
C GLN A 259 -0.89 8.61 17.38
N ARG A 260 -0.77 9.92 17.63
CA ARG A 260 0.48 10.57 18.08
C ARG A 260 0.90 10.11 19.47
N GLU A 261 -0.06 10.00 20.39
CA GLU A 261 0.17 9.47 21.73
C GLU A 261 0.71 8.05 21.68
N GLN A 262 0.04 7.16 20.93
CA GLN A 262 0.47 5.77 20.75
C GLN A 262 1.87 5.68 20.11
N LEU A 263 2.16 6.51 19.10
CA LEU A 263 3.48 6.55 18.48
C LEU A 263 4.56 6.98 19.46
N THR A 264 4.27 7.94 20.35
CA THR A 264 5.21 8.42 21.37
C THR A 264 5.46 7.39 22.46
N GLU A 265 4.43 6.60 22.83
CA GLU A 265 4.53 5.56 23.86
C GLU A 265 5.30 4.33 23.38
N LEU A 266 5.24 4.00 22.08
CA LEU A 266 5.77 2.76 21.51
C LEU A 266 7.11 2.93 20.78
N LEU A 267 7.61 4.13 20.61
CA LEU A 267 8.90 4.47 20.02
C LEU A 267 9.88 5.01 21.03
#